data_78c46f42932be1bdbaba021cb1461132
#
_entry.id   78c46f42932be1bdbaba021cb1461132
#
_cell.length_a   1.000
_cell.length_b   1.000
_cell.length_c   1.000
_cell.angle_alpha   90.00
_cell.angle_beta   90.00
_cell.angle_gamma   90.00
#
_symmetry.space_group_name_H-M   'P 1'
#
loop_
_entity.id
_entity.type
_entity.pdbx_description
1 polymer ?
#
loop_
_entity_poly.entity_id
_entity_poly.type
_entity_poly.pdbx_seq_one_letter_code
_entity_poly.pdbx_strand_id
1 'polypeptide(L)'
;MSAIEEARTAGVSGKGIRGSVQLSVDDATRATLPQIRYGDAVHAALAELVLLPDTLEAGMRIEGDSRPGRLGLRELFLRLEWLPGHDDLVQAEASASGMTVQWSHLAGWSMTAAGDLVVLAADDLADPAVIAEAVMHAALCGLRCTCERSPGQGARWDQAVYLDIALVRYGERVDGVLG
;
A
#
# COMPACT_ATOMS: atom_id res chain seq x y z
N MET A 1 18.11 -65.93 22.24
CA MET A 1 18.89 -64.76 22.64
C MET A 1 18.74 -63.72 21.54
N SER A 2 17.77 -62.83 21.65
CA SER A 2 17.58 -61.76 20.67
C SER A 2 17.32 -60.48 21.44
N ALA A 3 18.22 -59.53 21.33
CA ALA A 3 18.09 -58.18 21.85
C ALA A 3 17.22 -57.37 20.94
N ILE A 4 16.13 -56.81 21.45
CA ILE A 4 15.27 -55.88 20.75
C ILE A 4 15.74 -54.48 21.15
N GLU A 5 16.21 -53.74 20.19
CA GLU A 5 16.65 -52.37 20.31
C GLU A 5 15.47 -51.41 20.15
N GLU A 6 15.19 -50.69 21.21
CA GLU A 6 14.07 -49.76 21.34
C GLU A 6 14.46 -48.39 20.77
N ALA A 7 13.96 -48.04 19.59
CA ALA A 7 14.17 -46.74 18.97
C ALA A 7 13.27 -45.71 19.61
N ARG A 8 13.85 -44.78 20.39
CA ARG A 8 13.18 -43.59 20.90
C ARG A 8 12.98 -42.57 19.77
N THR A 9 11.72 -42.40 19.41
CA THR A 9 11.32 -41.27 18.55
C THR A 9 11.32 -39.97 19.35
N ALA A 10 12.31 -39.11 19.08
CA ALA A 10 12.34 -37.73 19.58
C ALA A 10 11.30 -36.91 18.82
N GLY A 11 10.28 -36.42 19.50
CA GLY A 11 9.31 -35.50 18.95
C GLY A 11 9.94 -34.14 18.71
N VAL A 12 10.08 -33.77 17.43
CA VAL A 12 10.46 -32.42 17.02
C VAL A 12 9.23 -31.54 17.09
N SER A 13 9.15 -30.71 18.14
CA SER A 13 8.16 -29.63 18.26
C SER A 13 8.49 -28.56 17.22
N GLY A 14 7.78 -28.57 16.12
CA GLY A 14 7.87 -27.55 15.07
C GLY A 14 7.27 -26.23 15.56
N LYS A 15 8.11 -25.35 16.07
CA LYS A 15 7.78 -23.95 16.31
C LYS A 15 7.64 -23.26 14.96
N GLY A 16 6.38 -23.07 14.52
CA GLY A 16 6.07 -22.41 13.26
C GLY A 16 6.60 -20.97 13.27
N ILE A 17 7.72 -20.76 12.58
CA ILE A 17 8.21 -19.44 12.23
C ILE A 17 7.26 -18.96 11.12
N ARG A 18 6.36 -18.04 11.44
CA ARG A 18 5.69 -17.23 10.43
C ARG A 18 6.76 -16.34 9.80
N GLY A 19 7.45 -16.87 8.80
CA GLY A 19 8.32 -16.10 7.95
C GLY A 19 7.44 -15.21 7.09
N SER A 20 7.46 -13.91 7.33
CA SER A 20 6.97 -12.95 6.36
C SER A 20 7.75 -13.18 5.07
N VAL A 21 7.04 -13.62 4.03
CA VAL A 21 7.61 -13.72 2.68
C VAL A 21 7.79 -12.29 2.20
N GLN A 22 8.97 -11.75 2.41
CA GLN A 22 9.37 -10.48 1.85
C GLN A 22 9.59 -10.71 0.36
N LEU A 23 8.59 -10.37 -0.45
CA LEU A 23 8.70 -10.39 -1.91
C LEU A 23 9.72 -9.32 -2.29
N SER A 24 10.95 -9.74 -2.60
CA SER A 24 11.95 -8.84 -3.16
C SER A 24 11.53 -8.50 -4.59
N VAL A 25 11.13 -7.26 -4.81
CA VAL A 25 10.91 -6.71 -6.15
C VAL A 25 12.28 -6.53 -6.79
N ASP A 26 12.48 -7.11 -7.97
CA ASP A 26 13.74 -6.98 -8.69
C ASP A 26 14.01 -5.53 -9.17
N ASP A 27 15.27 -5.21 -9.42
CA ASP A 27 15.68 -3.86 -9.85
C ASP A 27 15.05 -3.44 -11.19
N ALA A 28 14.76 -4.38 -12.07
CA ALA A 28 14.11 -4.12 -13.35
C ALA A 28 12.65 -3.67 -13.14
N THR A 29 11.93 -4.33 -12.25
CA THR A 29 10.56 -3.91 -11.88
C THR A 29 10.57 -2.54 -11.20
N ARG A 30 11.52 -2.27 -10.29
CA ARG A 30 11.69 -0.94 -9.67
C ARG A 30 11.99 0.16 -10.68
N ALA A 31 12.72 -0.16 -11.75
CA ALA A 31 13.01 0.81 -12.83
C ALA A 31 11.80 1.09 -13.73
N THR A 32 10.85 0.15 -13.82
CA THR A 32 9.63 0.30 -14.64
C THR A 32 8.45 0.90 -13.88
N LEU A 33 8.42 0.76 -12.56
CA LEU A 33 7.38 1.26 -11.68
C LEU A 33 7.98 2.26 -10.67
N PRO A 34 8.13 3.53 -11.04
CA PRO A 34 8.85 4.52 -10.24
C PRO A 34 8.22 4.76 -8.86
N GLN A 35 6.92 4.52 -8.71
CA GLN A 35 6.19 4.70 -7.45
C GLN A 35 6.53 3.66 -6.37
N ILE A 36 7.21 2.55 -6.69
CA ILE A 36 7.53 1.50 -5.71
C ILE A 36 8.34 2.07 -4.55
N ARG A 37 9.31 2.95 -4.82
CA ARG A 37 10.12 3.58 -3.75
C ARG A 37 9.27 4.40 -2.79
N TYR A 38 8.25 5.07 -3.31
CA TYR A 38 7.30 5.82 -2.50
C TYR A 38 6.42 4.86 -1.68
N GLY A 39 5.94 3.79 -2.29
CA GLY A 39 5.23 2.72 -1.59
C GLY A 39 6.04 2.09 -0.45
N ASP A 40 7.34 1.82 -0.69
CA ASP A 40 8.25 1.30 0.34
C ASP A 40 8.39 2.29 1.51
N ALA A 41 8.49 3.61 1.22
CA ALA A 41 8.59 4.65 2.25
C ALA A 41 7.30 4.76 3.09
N VAL A 42 6.14 4.71 2.44
CA VAL A 42 4.85 4.71 3.15
C VAL A 42 4.68 3.45 4.00
N HIS A 43 5.05 2.29 3.47
CA HIS A 43 5.02 1.04 4.21
C HIS A 43 5.95 1.08 5.45
N ALA A 44 7.15 1.67 5.30
CA ALA A 44 8.07 1.85 6.43
C ALA A 44 7.48 2.77 7.51
N ALA A 45 6.85 3.89 7.12
CA ALA A 45 6.19 4.79 8.06
C ALA A 45 5.00 4.13 8.79
N LEU A 46 4.23 3.28 8.11
CA LEU A 46 3.18 2.47 8.73
C LEU A 46 3.75 1.44 9.71
N ALA A 47 4.90 0.83 9.37
CA ALA A 47 5.58 -0.12 10.26
C ALA A 47 6.05 0.54 11.56
N GLU A 48 6.49 1.81 11.53
CA GLU A 48 6.83 2.59 12.74
C GLU A 48 5.64 2.80 13.67
N LEU A 49 4.42 2.87 13.10
CA LEU A 49 3.17 2.96 13.85
C LEU A 49 2.56 1.59 14.20
N VAL A 50 3.23 0.49 13.86
CA VAL A 50 2.73 -0.89 14.04
C VAL A 50 1.39 -1.13 13.33
N LEU A 51 1.16 -0.47 12.20
CA LEU A 51 -0.08 -0.56 11.40
C LEU A 51 0.24 -1.12 10.01
N LEU A 52 0.70 -2.37 9.95
CA LEU A 52 1.08 -3.00 8.69
C LEU A 52 -0.14 -3.51 7.92
N PRO A 53 -0.25 -3.22 6.61
CA PRO A 53 -1.29 -3.80 5.78
C PRO A 53 -1.07 -5.30 5.57
N ASP A 54 -2.16 -6.05 5.35
CA ASP A 54 -2.09 -7.45 4.93
C ASP A 54 -1.51 -7.58 3.52
N THR A 55 -1.80 -6.60 2.64
CA THR A 55 -1.27 -6.56 1.28
C THR A 55 -0.81 -5.17 0.89
N LEU A 56 0.30 -5.11 0.14
CA LEU A 56 0.78 -3.93 -0.56
C LEU A 56 0.95 -4.28 -2.03
N GLU A 57 0.20 -3.63 -2.89
CA GLU A 57 0.24 -3.78 -4.33
C GLU A 57 0.72 -2.48 -4.98
N ALA A 58 1.64 -2.59 -5.92
CA ALA A 58 2.07 -1.50 -6.78
C ALA A 58 1.97 -1.94 -8.24
N GLY A 59 1.39 -1.09 -9.08
CA GLY A 59 1.17 -1.49 -10.46
C GLY A 59 0.83 -0.34 -11.39
N MET A 60 0.41 -0.76 -12.56
CA MET A 60 -0.15 0.11 -13.60
C MET A 60 -1.49 -0.47 -14.03
N ARG A 61 -2.49 0.38 -14.11
CA ARG A 61 -3.78 0.05 -14.70
C ARG A 61 -4.07 0.96 -15.90
N ILE A 62 -4.90 0.49 -16.79
CA ILE A 62 -5.38 1.27 -17.93
C ILE A 62 -6.83 1.64 -17.60
N GLU A 63 -7.07 2.91 -17.34
CA GLU A 63 -8.40 3.43 -17.13
C GLU A 63 -8.92 3.98 -18.47
N GLY A 64 -10.03 3.47 -18.96
CA GLY A 64 -10.66 3.98 -20.17
C GLY A 64 -11.66 3.05 -20.78
N ASP A 65 -12.58 3.67 -21.53
CA ASP A 65 -13.64 3.04 -22.28
C ASP A 65 -13.06 2.04 -23.29
N SER A 66 -13.53 0.80 -23.26
CA SER A 66 -13.14 -0.28 -24.19
C SER A 66 -13.53 -0.01 -25.66
N ARG A 67 -13.76 1.24 -26.04
CA ARG A 67 -14.05 1.63 -27.41
C ARG A 67 -12.81 1.57 -28.28
N PRO A 68 -12.89 0.91 -29.44
CA PRO A 68 -11.78 0.85 -30.39
C PRO A 68 -11.29 2.26 -30.77
N GLY A 69 -9.98 2.53 -30.57
CA GLY A 69 -9.34 3.77 -30.98
C GLY A 69 -9.20 4.86 -29.90
N ARG A 70 -9.64 4.61 -28.66
CA ARG A 70 -9.28 5.47 -27.51
C ARG A 70 -8.23 4.75 -26.67
N LEU A 71 -7.06 5.37 -26.58
CA LEU A 71 -6.03 4.96 -25.63
C LEU A 71 -6.52 5.34 -24.23
N GLY A 72 -6.71 4.32 -23.39
CA GLY A 72 -7.01 4.53 -21.97
C GLY A 72 -5.84 5.25 -21.28
N LEU A 73 -6.16 6.11 -20.31
CA LEU A 73 -5.15 6.71 -19.44
C LEU A 73 -4.44 5.61 -18.66
N ARG A 74 -3.13 5.58 -18.75
CA ARG A 74 -2.33 4.67 -17.93
C ARG A 74 -2.13 5.31 -16.56
N GLU A 75 -2.58 4.60 -15.55
CA GLU A 75 -2.52 5.06 -14.16
C GLU A 75 -1.55 4.18 -13.37
N LEU A 76 -0.55 4.81 -12.78
CA LEU A 76 0.31 4.17 -11.78
C LEU A 76 -0.37 4.25 -10.43
N PHE A 77 -0.41 3.16 -9.70
CA PHE A 77 -1.09 3.09 -8.41
C PHE A 77 -0.27 2.36 -7.35
N LEU A 78 -0.62 2.65 -6.10
CA LEU A 78 -0.31 1.87 -4.91
C LEU A 78 -1.64 1.51 -4.24
N ARG A 79 -1.73 0.31 -3.69
CA ARG A 79 -2.88 -0.14 -2.90
C ARG A 79 -2.38 -0.87 -1.67
N LEU A 80 -2.83 -0.40 -0.52
CA LEU A 80 -2.59 -1.03 0.78
C LEU A 80 -3.95 -1.51 1.29
N GLU A 81 -4.01 -2.73 1.81
CA GLU A 81 -5.27 -3.33 2.22
C GLU A 81 -5.11 -4.02 3.57
N TRP A 82 -6.01 -3.71 4.48
CA TRP A 82 -6.25 -4.40 5.74
C TRP A 82 -7.53 -5.19 5.58
N LEU A 83 -7.44 -6.50 5.74
CA LEU A 83 -8.58 -7.41 5.59
C LEU A 83 -9.58 -7.27 6.75
N PRO A 84 -10.84 -7.68 6.57
CA PRO A 84 -11.81 -7.75 7.66
C PRO A 84 -11.27 -8.56 8.85
N GLY A 85 -11.39 -8.02 10.05
CA GLY A 85 -10.90 -8.65 11.27
C GLY A 85 -9.41 -8.42 11.55
N HIS A 86 -8.74 -7.52 10.82
CA HIS A 86 -7.36 -7.14 11.12
C HIS A 86 -7.27 -6.51 12.52
N ASP A 87 -6.32 -6.98 13.35
CA ASP A 87 -6.22 -6.61 14.77
C ASP A 87 -5.98 -5.11 15.01
N ASP A 88 -5.34 -4.42 14.08
CA ASP A 88 -5.02 -3.00 14.20
C ASP A 88 -6.20 -2.09 13.81
N LEU A 89 -7.26 -2.62 13.20
CA LEU A 89 -8.48 -1.87 12.90
C LEU A 89 -9.40 -1.84 14.11
N VAL A 90 -9.24 -0.84 14.97
CA VAL A 90 -9.97 -0.70 16.24
C VAL A 90 -11.41 -0.23 16.04
N GLN A 91 -11.63 0.63 15.03
CA GLN A 91 -12.98 1.12 14.74
C GLN A 91 -13.84 -0.01 14.18
N ALA A 92 -15.02 -0.25 14.78
CA ALA A 92 -15.83 -1.45 14.55
C ALA A 92 -16.26 -1.66 13.08
N GLU A 93 -16.62 -0.58 12.37
CA GLU A 93 -17.04 -0.67 10.97
C GLU A 93 -15.84 -0.97 10.05
N ALA A 94 -14.69 -0.36 10.31
CA ALA A 94 -13.44 -0.64 9.58
C ALA A 94 -12.95 -2.06 9.87
N SER A 95 -13.00 -2.51 11.12
CA SER A 95 -12.65 -3.88 11.50
C SER A 95 -13.56 -4.91 10.82
N ALA A 96 -14.86 -4.63 10.74
CA ALA A 96 -15.81 -5.57 10.12
C ALA A 96 -15.70 -5.65 8.59
N SER A 97 -15.35 -4.56 7.93
CA SER A 97 -15.31 -4.44 6.46
C SER A 97 -13.91 -4.51 5.86
N GLY A 98 -12.89 -4.33 6.68
CA GLY A 98 -11.54 -4.02 6.22
C GLY A 98 -11.40 -2.56 5.80
N MET A 99 -10.18 -2.17 5.46
CA MET A 99 -9.82 -0.84 4.98
C MET A 99 -8.87 -0.94 3.79
N THR A 100 -9.08 -0.07 2.81
CA THR A 100 -8.18 0.07 1.66
C THR A 100 -7.70 1.50 1.57
N VAL A 101 -6.39 1.68 1.40
CA VAL A 101 -5.74 2.96 1.14
C VAL A 101 -5.12 2.89 -0.25
N GLN A 102 -5.42 3.86 -1.10
CA GLN A 102 -4.94 3.89 -2.47
C GLN A 102 -4.28 5.22 -2.79
N TRP A 103 -3.24 5.14 -3.56
CA TRP A 103 -2.61 6.28 -4.22
C TRP A 103 -2.64 6.07 -5.73
N SER A 104 -2.83 7.17 -6.42
CA SER A 104 -2.72 7.26 -7.87
C SER A 104 -1.98 8.54 -8.24
N HIS A 105 -1.13 8.47 -9.26
CA HIS A 105 -0.45 9.67 -9.75
C HIS A 105 -1.40 10.67 -10.44
N LEU A 106 -2.65 10.27 -10.71
CA LEU A 106 -3.69 11.11 -11.31
C LEU A 106 -4.68 11.68 -10.29
N ALA A 107 -4.91 10.96 -9.19
CA ALA A 107 -5.99 11.27 -8.24
C ALA A 107 -5.48 11.50 -6.79
N GLY A 108 -4.17 11.31 -6.54
CA GLY A 108 -3.62 11.41 -5.19
C GLY A 108 -4.07 10.28 -4.28
N TRP A 109 -4.19 10.55 -2.98
CA TRP A 109 -4.51 9.59 -1.93
C TRP A 109 -6.01 9.50 -1.63
N SER A 110 -6.50 8.29 -1.47
CA SER A 110 -7.86 8.02 -1.00
C SER A 110 -7.91 6.82 -0.06
N MET A 111 -8.93 6.78 0.80
CA MET A 111 -9.21 5.69 1.73
C MET A 111 -10.64 5.22 1.58
N THR A 112 -10.85 3.91 1.69
CA THR A 112 -12.18 3.28 1.65
C THR A 112 -12.33 2.33 2.83
N ALA A 113 -13.42 2.44 3.58
CA ALA A 113 -13.83 1.51 4.63
C ALA A 113 -15.35 1.55 4.77
N ALA A 114 -15.99 0.41 5.03
CA ALA A 114 -17.43 0.28 5.25
C ALA A 114 -18.31 0.90 4.12
N GLY A 115 -17.80 0.95 2.89
CA GLY A 115 -18.49 1.55 1.75
C GLY A 115 -18.33 3.07 1.62
N ASP A 116 -17.66 3.72 2.56
CA ASP A 116 -17.32 5.13 2.47
C ASP A 116 -15.98 5.31 1.73
N LEU A 117 -15.90 6.37 0.92
CA LEU A 117 -14.68 6.83 0.25
C LEU A 117 -14.34 8.24 0.71
N VAL A 118 -13.09 8.43 1.13
CA VAL A 118 -12.54 9.74 1.48
C VAL A 118 -11.29 10.00 0.66
N VAL A 119 -11.24 11.15 -0.02
CA VAL A 119 -10.03 11.65 -0.66
C VAL A 119 -9.26 12.47 0.38
N LEU A 120 -7.99 12.17 0.56
CA LEU A 120 -7.16 12.89 1.51
C LEU A 120 -6.80 14.28 0.97
N ALA A 121 -6.98 15.31 1.81
CA ALA A 121 -6.53 16.66 1.50
C ALA A 121 -5.02 16.81 1.79
N ALA A 122 -4.21 16.00 1.11
CA ALA A 122 -2.75 15.95 1.21
C ALA A 122 -2.12 16.18 -0.16
N ASP A 123 -0.83 16.51 -0.21
CA ASP A 123 -0.07 16.52 -1.47
C ASP A 123 -0.09 15.11 -2.09
N ASP A 124 -0.12 15.02 -3.42
CA ASP A 124 -0.12 13.72 -4.12
C ASP A 124 1.12 12.87 -3.76
N LEU A 125 2.23 13.53 -3.44
CA LEU A 125 3.45 12.94 -2.92
C LEU A 125 3.73 13.44 -1.49
N ALA A 126 2.70 13.39 -0.64
CA ALA A 126 2.81 13.76 0.77
C ALA A 126 3.91 12.95 1.48
N ASP A 127 4.47 13.54 2.54
CA ASP A 127 5.39 12.84 3.42
C ASP A 127 4.78 11.52 3.89
N PRO A 128 5.50 10.38 3.79
CA PRO A 128 5.02 9.07 4.24
C PRO A 128 4.46 9.06 5.66
N ALA A 129 5.04 9.85 6.58
CA ALA A 129 4.54 9.97 7.95
C ALA A 129 3.13 10.62 8.00
N VAL A 130 2.87 11.61 7.16
CA VAL A 130 1.54 12.25 7.05
C VAL A 130 0.49 11.24 6.61
N ILE A 131 0.83 10.40 5.63
CA ILE A 131 -0.07 9.34 5.18
C ILE A 131 -0.28 8.29 6.27
N ALA A 132 0.79 7.85 6.94
CA ALA A 132 0.70 6.88 8.02
C ALA A 132 -0.15 7.39 9.19
N GLU A 133 -0.03 8.67 9.57
CA GLU A 133 -0.87 9.29 10.60
C GLU A 133 -2.35 9.36 10.18
N ALA A 134 -2.63 9.68 8.91
CA ALA A 134 -3.99 9.70 8.39
C ALA A 134 -4.62 8.29 8.41
N VAL A 135 -3.86 7.28 8.03
CA VAL A 135 -4.29 5.87 8.04
C VAL A 135 -4.52 5.41 9.48
N MET A 136 -3.61 5.72 10.41
CA MET A 136 -3.78 5.41 11.83
C MET A 136 -5.04 6.08 12.40
N HIS A 137 -5.29 7.34 12.06
CA HIS A 137 -6.50 8.03 12.49
C HIS A 137 -7.76 7.31 11.98
N ALA A 138 -7.78 6.90 10.70
CA ALA A 138 -8.90 6.16 10.12
C ALA A 138 -9.10 4.79 10.78
N ALA A 139 -8.02 4.08 11.11
CA ALA A 139 -8.08 2.78 11.80
C ALA A 139 -8.65 2.89 13.21
N LEU A 140 -8.37 3.99 13.92
CA LEU A 140 -8.83 4.22 15.31
C LEU A 140 -10.22 4.86 15.38
N CYS A 141 -10.51 5.82 14.52
CA CYS A 141 -11.68 6.72 14.63
C CYS A 141 -12.68 6.54 13.49
N GLY A 142 -12.29 5.86 12.40
CA GLY A 142 -13.10 5.70 11.18
C GLY A 142 -13.01 6.90 10.23
N LEU A 143 -13.46 6.69 8.98
CA LEU A 143 -13.35 7.69 7.91
C LEU A 143 -14.27 8.91 8.11
N ARG A 144 -15.35 8.77 8.87
CA ARG A 144 -16.31 9.86 9.15
C ARG A 144 -16.00 10.63 10.43
N CYS A 145 -14.81 10.45 10.97
CA CYS A 145 -14.42 11.12 12.22
C CYS A 145 -14.41 12.64 12.05
N THR A 146 -15.00 13.33 13.03
CA THR A 146 -15.04 14.80 13.12
C THR A 146 -13.98 15.36 14.07
N CYS A 147 -12.98 14.56 14.45
CA CYS A 147 -11.88 15.02 15.28
C CYS A 147 -11.14 16.17 14.58
N GLU A 148 -10.78 17.22 15.32
CA GLU A 148 -10.05 18.39 14.79
C GLU A 148 -8.60 18.11 14.35
N ARG A 149 -8.14 16.86 14.38
CA ARG A 149 -6.84 16.48 13.86
C ARG A 149 -6.90 16.47 12.33
N SER A 150 -6.57 17.59 11.73
CA SER A 150 -6.15 17.59 10.34
C SER A 150 -4.81 16.84 10.27
N PRO A 151 -4.69 15.77 9.47
CA PRO A 151 -3.38 15.23 9.14
C PRO A 151 -2.53 16.38 8.64
N GLY A 152 -1.25 16.44 9.03
CA GLY A 152 -0.36 17.56 8.77
C GLY A 152 -0.42 18.02 7.31
N GLN A 153 -1.19 19.06 7.06
CA GLN A 153 -1.31 19.63 5.75
C GLN A 153 0.04 20.23 5.36
N GLY A 154 0.66 19.70 4.30
CA GLY A 154 1.70 20.42 3.59
C GLY A 154 3.11 19.83 3.63
N ALA A 155 3.40 18.78 4.38
CA ALA A 155 4.69 18.13 4.25
C ALA A 155 4.70 17.26 2.97
N ARG A 156 5.59 17.60 2.05
CA ARG A 156 5.84 16.80 0.85
C ARG A 156 7.04 15.89 1.10
N TRP A 157 7.02 14.68 0.53
CA TRP A 157 8.11 13.73 0.61
C TRP A 157 9.42 14.35 0.12
N ASP A 158 10.51 14.13 0.84
CA ASP A 158 11.83 14.69 0.55
C ASP A 158 12.38 14.24 -0.81
N GLN A 159 11.98 13.04 -1.28
CA GLN A 159 12.35 12.49 -2.57
C GLN A 159 11.28 12.67 -3.66
N ALA A 160 10.22 13.42 -3.39
CA ALA A 160 9.11 13.64 -4.32
C ALA A 160 9.58 14.15 -5.69
N VAL A 161 10.60 15.04 -5.73
CA VAL A 161 11.13 15.58 -6.97
C VAL A 161 11.64 14.49 -7.93
N TYR A 162 12.23 13.43 -7.40
CA TYR A 162 12.73 12.31 -8.23
C TYR A 162 11.57 11.50 -8.82
N LEU A 163 10.51 11.32 -8.03
CA LEU A 163 9.32 10.64 -8.52
C LEU A 163 8.57 11.49 -9.53
N ASP A 164 8.42 12.79 -9.33
CA ASP A 164 7.84 13.71 -10.32
C ASP A 164 8.56 13.61 -11.66
N ILE A 165 9.89 13.69 -11.67
CA ILE A 165 10.69 13.54 -12.90
C ILE A 165 10.46 12.17 -13.56
N ALA A 166 10.37 11.11 -12.75
CA ALA A 166 10.12 9.77 -13.27
C ALA A 166 8.72 9.64 -13.86
N LEU A 167 7.71 10.25 -13.24
CA LEU A 167 6.32 10.27 -13.73
C LEU A 167 6.19 11.02 -15.04
N VAL A 168 6.84 12.18 -15.18
CA VAL A 168 6.90 12.94 -16.45
C VAL A 168 7.51 12.09 -17.56
N ARG A 169 8.66 11.47 -17.31
CA ARG A 169 9.32 10.57 -18.27
C ARG A 169 8.51 9.34 -18.60
N TYR A 170 7.71 8.87 -17.65
CA TYR A 170 6.80 7.75 -17.85
C TYR A 170 5.69 8.13 -18.83
N GLY A 171 5.07 9.31 -18.67
CA GLY A 171 4.09 9.85 -19.61
C GLY A 171 4.65 10.04 -21.03
N GLU A 172 5.83 10.67 -21.15
CA GLU A 172 6.49 10.89 -22.44
C GLU A 172 6.79 9.59 -23.22
N ARG A 173 7.22 8.51 -22.52
CA ARG A 173 7.45 7.20 -23.15
C ARG A 173 6.18 6.56 -23.69
N VAL A 174 5.08 6.81 -23.04
CA VAL A 174 3.77 6.29 -23.45
C VAL A 174 3.31 6.98 -24.73
N ASP A 175 3.52 8.29 -24.83
CA ASP A 175 3.13 9.08 -25.99
C ASP A 175 4.07 8.85 -27.19
N GLY A 176 5.35 8.59 -26.93
CA GLY A 176 6.38 8.40 -27.98
C GLY A 176 6.36 7.05 -28.69
N VAL A 177 5.64 6.05 -28.18
CA VAL A 177 5.51 4.71 -28.82
C VAL A 177 4.44 4.72 -29.93
N LEU A 178 3.72 5.81 -30.11
CA LEU A 178 2.58 5.96 -31.01
C LEU A 178 2.86 6.91 -32.20
N GLY A 179 4.13 7.36 -32.37
CA GLY A 179 4.58 8.17 -33.49
C GLY A 179 5.23 7.37 -34.60
#